data_bd22c439ed8cd7c811c98977ac7b16c0
#
_entry.id   bd22c439ed8cd7c811c98977ac7b16c0
#
_cell.length_a   1.000
_cell.length_b   1.000
_cell.length_c   1.000
_cell.angle_alpha   90.00
_cell.angle_beta   90.00
_cell.angle_gamma   90.00
#
_symmetry.space_group_name_H-M   'P 1'
#
loop_
_entity.id
_entity.type
_entity.pdbx_description
1 polymer ?
#
loop_
_entity_poly.entity_id
_entity_poly.type
_entity_poly.pdbx_seq_one_letter_code
_entity_poly.pdbx_strand_id
1 'polypeptide(L)'
;MWSLYDDLINGIPEDIIIDDYNLGIHWTNVKTNENAGVALTVKGHSRPILIQESLKGMPLKKAAEKIKSWNFEEASFGMAAINSYYNDFRKVEKLPGFKLDSSPEEGSHQKDAFVSYADKVKGKKVAVIGHFPAIEKQFGDICELSVLERNPSKGDYPDSACEYILPEQDFIFITGMTFTNKTLPRLLQIINKNAEVSLVGPSVPLAPVLFDYGITNLSGYIVTKPDKVDEIIRCGGQFTLFDGGKMVSLDKI
;
A
#
# COMPACT_ATOMS: atom_id res chain seq x y z
N MET A 1 -16.49 5.54 -9.17
CA MET A 1 -16.09 4.73 -8.00
C MET A 1 -15.01 3.72 -8.33
N TRP A 2 -15.09 3.05 -9.52
CA TRP A 2 -14.05 2.10 -9.96
C TRP A 2 -12.91 2.72 -10.78
N SER A 3 -13.03 3.97 -11.23
CA SER A 3 -12.07 4.66 -12.11
C SER A 3 -10.62 4.53 -11.65
N LEU A 4 -10.35 4.74 -10.37
CA LEU A 4 -9.00 4.60 -9.81
C LEU A 4 -8.42 3.18 -10.00
N TYR A 5 -9.25 2.16 -9.82
CA TYR A 5 -8.85 0.77 -10.04
C TYR A 5 -8.72 0.46 -11.53
N ASP A 6 -9.64 0.98 -12.36
CA ASP A 6 -9.59 0.82 -13.81
C ASP A 6 -8.30 1.42 -14.39
N ASP A 7 -7.90 2.61 -13.93
CA ASP A 7 -6.68 3.26 -14.38
C ASP A 7 -5.42 2.48 -14.00
N LEU A 8 -5.37 1.93 -12.77
CA LEU A 8 -4.27 1.04 -12.36
C LEU A 8 -4.21 -0.22 -13.22
N ILE A 9 -5.35 -0.87 -13.48
CA ILE A 9 -5.42 -2.09 -14.27
C ILE A 9 -5.08 -1.80 -15.74
N ASN A 10 -5.60 -0.71 -16.30
CA ASN A 10 -5.39 -0.34 -17.70
C ASN A 10 -3.92 -0.05 -18.03
N GLY A 11 -3.14 0.42 -17.06
CA GLY A 11 -1.70 0.62 -17.22
C GLY A 11 -0.88 -0.67 -17.32
N ILE A 12 -1.47 -1.85 -17.02
CA ILE A 12 -0.77 -3.14 -17.10
C ILE A 12 -0.86 -3.69 -18.53
N PRO A 13 0.27 -4.06 -19.19
CA PRO A 13 0.28 -4.71 -20.49
C PRO A 13 -0.44 -6.07 -20.49
N GLU A 14 -0.97 -6.47 -21.66
CA GLU A 14 -1.74 -7.71 -21.80
C GLU A 14 -0.88 -8.99 -21.86
N ASP A 15 0.39 -8.86 -22.20
CA ASP A 15 1.32 -9.96 -22.50
C ASP A 15 2.09 -10.47 -21.28
N ILE A 16 1.98 -9.80 -20.13
CA ILE A 16 2.61 -10.24 -18.88
C ILE A 16 1.80 -11.38 -18.27
N ILE A 17 2.47 -12.46 -17.91
CA ILE A 17 1.88 -13.69 -17.34
C ILE A 17 2.35 -13.90 -15.91
N ILE A 18 1.49 -14.46 -15.06
CA ILE A 18 1.84 -14.90 -13.71
C ILE A 18 2.63 -16.20 -13.79
N ASP A 19 3.85 -16.19 -13.25
CA ASP A 19 4.69 -17.39 -13.12
C ASP A 19 4.37 -18.17 -11.85
N ASP A 20 4.18 -17.46 -10.74
CA ASP A 20 3.87 -18.06 -9.45
C ASP A 20 3.21 -17.04 -8.50
N TYR A 21 2.61 -17.55 -7.41
CA TYR A 21 2.01 -16.73 -6.36
C TYR A 21 1.88 -17.48 -5.05
N ASN A 22 1.77 -16.75 -3.95
CA ASN A 22 1.39 -17.30 -2.64
C ASN A 22 0.28 -16.46 -1.99
N LEU A 23 -0.76 -17.13 -1.52
CA LEU A 23 -1.80 -16.56 -0.66
C LEU A 23 -1.44 -16.90 0.79
N GLY A 24 -0.64 -16.08 1.41
CA GLY A 24 -0.13 -16.33 2.76
C GLY A 24 -1.02 -15.76 3.87
N ILE A 25 -0.64 -16.06 5.11
CA ILE A 25 -1.39 -15.66 6.31
C ILE A 25 -1.36 -14.14 6.51
N HIS A 26 -0.22 -13.52 6.29
CA HIS A 26 -0.03 -12.07 6.48
C HIS A 26 0.21 -11.34 5.16
N TRP A 27 0.89 -11.96 4.23
CA TRP A 27 1.24 -11.37 2.95
C TRP A 27 0.84 -12.27 1.80
N THR A 28 0.43 -11.66 0.73
CA THR A 28 0.19 -12.28 -0.57
C THR A 28 1.22 -11.74 -1.54
N ASN A 29 1.82 -12.59 -2.38
CA ASN A 29 2.65 -12.15 -3.49
C ASN A 29 2.22 -12.73 -4.83
N VAL A 30 2.55 -12.02 -5.89
CA VAL A 30 2.43 -12.43 -7.28
C VAL A 30 3.77 -12.22 -7.96
N LYS A 31 4.25 -13.25 -8.67
CA LYS A 31 5.51 -13.23 -9.42
C LYS A 31 5.25 -13.31 -10.90
N THR A 32 6.03 -12.55 -11.65
CA THR A 32 6.16 -12.63 -13.10
C THR A 32 7.64 -12.91 -13.42
N ASN A 33 7.97 -13.26 -14.66
CA ASN A 33 9.36 -13.43 -15.08
C ASN A 33 10.22 -12.16 -14.91
N GLU A 34 9.59 -11.01 -14.73
CA GLU A 34 10.28 -9.73 -14.61
C GLU A 34 10.43 -9.25 -13.17
N ASN A 35 9.39 -9.45 -12.34
CA ASN A 35 9.31 -8.86 -11.00
C ASN A 35 8.36 -9.64 -10.06
N ALA A 36 8.35 -9.25 -8.79
CA ALA A 36 7.39 -9.72 -7.79
C ALA A 36 6.73 -8.52 -7.08
N GLY A 37 5.43 -8.64 -6.81
CA GLY A 37 4.66 -7.68 -6.03
C GLY A 37 4.06 -8.32 -4.80
N VAL A 38 3.89 -7.55 -3.74
CA VAL A 38 3.29 -8.00 -2.47
C VAL A 38 2.11 -7.13 -2.08
N ALA A 39 1.21 -7.69 -1.31
CA ALA A 39 0.16 -6.96 -0.60
C ALA A 39 -0.15 -7.64 0.74
N LEU A 40 -0.59 -6.87 1.73
CA LEU A 40 -1.09 -7.44 2.97
C LEU A 40 -2.34 -8.28 2.68
N THR A 41 -2.43 -9.47 3.24
CA THR A 41 -3.61 -10.32 3.14
C THR A 41 -4.69 -9.81 4.09
N VAL A 42 -5.71 -9.16 3.55
CA VAL A 42 -6.85 -8.66 4.33
C VAL A 42 -7.84 -9.78 4.55
N LYS A 43 -8.11 -10.09 5.82
CA LYS A 43 -8.99 -11.21 6.22
C LYS A 43 -10.27 -10.73 6.87
N GLY A 44 -11.28 -11.59 6.79
CA GLY A 44 -12.55 -11.44 7.51
C GLY A 44 -13.45 -10.34 6.93
N HIS A 45 -14.72 -10.34 7.40
CA HIS A 45 -15.76 -9.36 7.04
C HIS A 45 -15.96 -9.15 5.53
N SER A 46 -15.74 -10.19 4.72
CA SER A 46 -15.85 -10.17 3.27
C SER A 46 -16.65 -11.37 2.73
N ARG A 47 -16.93 -11.38 1.42
CA ARG A 47 -17.61 -12.52 0.78
C ARG A 47 -16.70 -13.76 0.79
N PRO A 48 -17.28 -14.96 0.68
CA PRO A 48 -16.50 -16.17 0.51
C PRO A 48 -15.59 -16.10 -0.73
N ILE A 49 -14.43 -16.77 -0.66
CA ILE A 49 -13.49 -16.88 -1.77
C ILE A 49 -14.13 -17.64 -2.95
N LEU A 50 -13.90 -17.17 -4.17
CA LEU A 50 -14.38 -17.77 -5.41
C LEU A 50 -13.26 -18.39 -6.25
N ILE A 51 -11.99 -18.15 -5.89
CA ILE A 51 -10.84 -18.78 -6.55
C ILE A 51 -10.82 -20.26 -6.18
N GLN A 52 -11.01 -21.14 -7.18
CA GLN A 52 -11.02 -22.60 -7.02
C GLN A 52 -9.96 -23.29 -7.85
N GLU A 53 -9.27 -22.56 -8.73
CA GLU A 53 -8.27 -23.09 -9.66
C GLU A 53 -6.96 -22.32 -9.50
N SER A 54 -5.88 -22.91 -10.00
CA SER A 54 -4.58 -22.24 -10.05
C SER A 54 -4.65 -21.01 -10.95
N LEU A 55 -4.12 -19.90 -10.47
CA LEU A 55 -4.01 -18.65 -11.21
C LEU A 55 -2.67 -18.52 -11.96
N LYS A 56 -1.78 -19.51 -11.83
CA LYS A 56 -0.52 -19.60 -12.57
C LYS A 56 -0.80 -19.70 -14.07
N GLY A 57 -0.07 -18.92 -14.86
CA GLY A 57 -0.28 -18.82 -16.30
C GLY A 57 -1.38 -17.83 -16.71
N MET A 58 -2.08 -17.19 -15.74
CA MET A 58 -3.07 -16.16 -16.03
C MET A 58 -2.38 -14.86 -16.49
N PRO A 59 -2.97 -14.10 -17.44
CA PRO A 59 -2.52 -12.75 -17.74
C PRO A 59 -2.57 -11.86 -16.49
N LEU A 60 -1.48 -11.13 -16.21
CA LEU A 60 -1.34 -10.29 -15.02
C LEU A 60 -2.46 -9.25 -14.91
N LYS A 61 -2.84 -8.63 -16.04
CA LYS A 61 -3.94 -7.67 -16.11
C LYS A 61 -5.26 -8.28 -15.65
N LYS A 62 -5.56 -9.52 -16.09
CA LYS A 62 -6.75 -10.26 -15.66
C LYS A 62 -6.69 -10.61 -14.16
N ALA A 63 -5.51 -10.91 -13.65
CA ALA A 63 -5.28 -11.13 -12.22
C ALA A 63 -5.51 -9.84 -11.42
N ALA A 64 -5.04 -8.69 -11.91
CA ALA A 64 -5.24 -7.39 -11.30
C ALA A 64 -6.72 -7.01 -11.14
N GLU A 65 -7.62 -7.49 -12.03
CA GLU A 65 -9.08 -7.31 -11.88
C GLU A 65 -9.63 -7.87 -10.57
N LYS A 66 -8.94 -8.84 -9.95
CA LYS A 66 -9.33 -9.37 -8.63
C LYS A 66 -9.33 -8.30 -7.53
N ILE A 67 -8.63 -7.18 -7.72
CA ILE A 67 -8.70 -6.05 -6.77
C ILE A 67 -10.15 -5.56 -6.58
N LYS A 68 -11.02 -5.74 -7.55
CA LYS A 68 -12.44 -5.37 -7.48
C LYS A 68 -13.31 -6.41 -6.75
N SER A 69 -12.77 -7.58 -6.40
CA SER A 69 -13.50 -8.60 -5.65
C SER A 69 -13.93 -8.07 -4.28
N TRP A 70 -15.14 -8.47 -3.84
CA TRP A 70 -15.64 -8.26 -2.49
C TRP A 70 -15.22 -9.37 -1.52
N ASN A 71 -14.44 -10.35 -1.96
CA ASN A 71 -13.61 -11.16 -1.10
C ASN A 71 -12.26 -10.46 -0.94
N PHE A 72 -11.84 -10.20 0.29
CA PHE A 72 -10.66 -9.37 0.53
C PHE A 72 -9.35 -10.13 0.35
N GLU A 73 -9.33 -11.45 0.50
CA GLU A 73 -8.17 -12.28 0.13
C GLU A 73 -7.93 -12.25 -1.38
N GLU A 74 -9.01 -12.38 -2.19
CA GLU A 74 -8.93 -12.23 -3.65
C GLU A 74 -8.48 -10.82 -4.05
N ALA A 75 -8.98 -9.80 -3.35
CA ALA A 75 -8.58 -8.43 -3.59
C ALA A 75 -7.12 -8.16 -3.19
N SER A 76 -6.61 -8.82 -2.15
CA SER A 76 -5.18 -8.77 -1.79
C SER A 76 -4.31 -9.39 -2.88
N PHE A 77 -4.76 -10.49 -3.49
CA PHE A 77 -4.11 -11.07 -4.66
C PHE A 77 -4.09 -10.10 -5.85
N GLY A 78 -5.23 -9.46 -6.16
CA GLY A 78 -5.32 -8.44 -7.21
C GLY A 78 -4.38 -7.25 -6.95
N MET A 79 -4.25 -6.83 -5.68
CA MET A 79 -3.32 -5.77 -5.27
C MET A 79 -1.85 -6.19 -5.45
N ALA A 80 -1.50 -7.42 -5.06
CA ALA A 80 -0.16 -7.96 -5.28
C ALA A 80 0.18 -8.08 -6.78
N ALA A 81 -0.82 -8.42 -7.62
CA ALA A 81 -0.67 -8.43 -9.08
C ALA A 81 -0.40 -7.01 -9.64
N ILE A 82 -1.12 -6.00 -9.16
CA ILE A 82 -0.87 -4.58 -9.51
C ILE A 82 0.55 -4.20 -9.10
N ASN A 83 0.95 -4.50 -7.86
CA ASN A 83 2.27 -4.18 -7.34
C ASN A 83 3.40 -4.91 -8.08
N SER A 84 3.18 -6.12 -8.60
CA SER A 84 4.20 -6.82 -9.39
C SER A 84 4.55 -6.09 -10.69
N TYR A 85 3.65 -5.26 -11.22
CA TYR A 85 3.90 -4.42 -12.38
C TYR A 85 4.49 -3.05 -12.03
N TYR A 86 3.87 -2.35 -11.07
CA TYR A 86 4.25 -0.96 -10.75
C TYR A 86 5.46 -0.85 -9.83
N ASN A 87 5.67 -1.80 -8.92
CA ASN A 87 6.75 -1.75 -7.93
C ASN A 87 8.02 -2.44 -8.44
N ASP A 88 8.37 -2.23 -9.71
CA ASP A 88 9.62 -2.67 -10.33
C ASP A 88 10.65 -1.55 -10.21
N PHE A 89 11.76 -1.83 -9.51
CA PHE A 89 12.84 -0.85 -9.28
C PHE A 89 13.34 -0.22 -10.58
N ARG A 90 13.52 -1.03 -11.65
CA ARG A 90 14.01 -0.58 -12.96
C ARG A 90 13.10 0.44 -13.65
N LYS A 91 11.80 0.43 -13.29
CA LYS A 91 10.80 1.38 -13.78
C LYS A 91 10.73 2.60 -12.87
N VAL A 92 10.63 2.36 -11.56
CA VAL A 92 10.37 3.41 -10.57
C VAL A 92 11.56 4.35 -10.41
N GLU A 93 12.81 3.85 -10.45
CA GLU A 93 14.02 4.68 -10.37
C GLU A 93 14.14 5.76 -11.46
N LYS A 94 13.45 5.55 -12.61
CA LYS A 94 13.43 6.47 -13.74
C LYS A 94 12.32 7.51 -13.66
N LEU A 95 11.41 7.36 -12.70
CA LEU A 95 10.29 8.30 -12.55
C LEU A 95 10.78 9.60 -11.88
N PRO A 96 10.29 10.75 -12.34
CA PRO A 96 10.53 12.00 -11.62
C PRO A 96 9.94 11.91 -10.21
N GLY A 97 10.62 12.50 -9.23
CA GLY A 97 10.21 12.45 -7.81
C GLY A 97 10.60 11.18 -7.06
N PHE A 98 11.29 10.24 -7.72
CA PHE A 98 11.79 9.04 -7.05
C PHE A 98 12.83 9.37 -5.97
N LYS A 99 12.68 8.75 -4.80
CA LYS A 99 13.62 8.82 -3.69
C LYS A 99 13.90 7.42 -3.17
N LEU A 100 15.16 7.05 -3.13
CA LEU A 100 15.60 5.92 -2.33
C LEU A 100 15.43 6.31 -0.86
N ASP A 101 14.77 5.47 -0.11
CA ASP A 101 14.86 5.51 1.33
C ASP A 101 16.27 5.03 1.70
N SER A 102 17.17 6.00 1.89
CA SER A 102 18.58 5.76 2.12
C SER A 102 18.83 5.29 3.55
N SER A 103 18.36 4.10 3.89
CA SER A 103 18.85 3.40 5.06
C SER A 103 20.09 2.58 4.66
N PRO A 104 21.30 2.90 5.20
CA PRO A 104 22.50 2.15 4.88
C PRO A 104 22.54 0.75 5.50
N GLU A 105 21.61 0.40 6.38
CA GLU A 105 21.59 -0.87 7.10
C GLU A 105 20.46 -1.76 6.57
N GLU A 106 20.81 -2.92 6.00
CA GLU A 106 19.86 -3.99 5.72
C GLU A 106 19.15 -4.37 7.03
N GLY A 107 17.82 -4.39 7.03
CA GLY A 107 16.99 -4.76 8.19
C GLY A 107 16.62 -3.63 9.15
N SER A 108 16.98 -2.38 8.90
CA SER A 108 16.50 -1.27 9.73
C SER A 108 15.09 -0.85 9.28
N HIS A 109 14.12 -1.15 10.13
CA HIS A 109 12.71 -0.72 9.98
C HIS A 109 12.50 0.80 10.15
N GLN A 110 13.56 1.61 10.12
CA GLN A 110 13.57 2.96 10.68
C GLN A 110 13.32 4.10 9.69
N LYS A 111 13.11 3.84 8.42
CA LYS A 111 12.80 4.91 7.44
C LYS A 111 11.58 4.56 6.62
N ASP A 112 10.45 4.57 7.30
CA ASP A 112 9.16 4.67 6.64
C ASP A 112 8.88 6.15 6.25
N ALA A 113 7.80 6.39 5.51
CA ALA A 113 7.40 7.72 5.09
C ALA A 113 7.30 8.71 6.27
N PHE A 114 6.93 8.24 7.48
CA PHE A 114 6.73 9.09 8.64
C PHE A 114 8.01 9.82 9.06
N VAL A 115 9.17 9.15 9.04
CA VAL A 115 10.45 9.78 9.39
C VAL A 115 10.78 10.94 8.45
N SER A 116 10.54 10.79 7.16
CA SER A 116 10.81 11.84 6.17
C SER A 116 9.88 13.03 6.27
N TYR A 117 8.71 12.86 6.91
CA TYR A 117 7.71 13.91 7.12
C TYR A 117 7.79 14.59 8.50
N ALA A 118 8.60 14.09 9.44
CA ALA A 118 8.63 14.58 10.82
C ALA A 118 8.78 16.10 10.96
N ASP A 119 9.63 16.72 10.13
CA ASP A 119 9.78 18.18 10.16
C ASP A 119 8.62 18.93 9.52
N LYS A 120 7.97 18.36 8.51
CA LYS A 120 6.84 19.00 7.80
C LYS A 120 5.56 19.01 8.62
N VAL A 121 5.35 18.01 9.47
CA VAL A 121 4.12 17.84 10.27
C VAL A 121 4.13 18.60 11.59
N LYS A 122 5.25 19.22 12.00
CA LYS A 122 5.35 19.96 13.27
C LYS A 122 4.27 21.02 13.41
N GLY A 123 3.46 20.92 14.47
CA GLY A 123 2.37 21.86 14.79
C GLY A 123 1.19 21.81 13.81
N LYS A 124 1.09 20.75 13.00
CA LYS A 124 0.03 20.56 12.01
C LYS A 124 -1.03 19.58 12.51
N LYS A 125 -2.21 19.60 11.89
CA LYS A 125 -3.24 18.58 12.06
C LYS A 125 -2.92 17.40 11.14
N VAL A 126 -2.72 16.22 11.71
CA VAL A 126 -2.26 15.03 10.98
C VAL A 126 -3.21 13.86 11.24
N ALA A 127 -3.76 13.29 10.19
CA ALA A 127 -4.51 12.04 10.26
C ALA A 127 -3.68 10.87 9.72
N VAL A 128 -3.78 9.74 10.40
CA VAL A 128 -3.18 8.46 9.96
C VAL A 128 -4.27 7.41 9.89
N ILE A 129 -4.54 6.91 8.69
CA ILE A 129 -5.53 5.86 8.45
C ILE A 129 -4.82 4.51 8.43
N GLY A 130 -5.15 3.68 9.42
CA GLY A 130 -4.44 2.48 9.79
C GLY A 130 -3.49 2.71 10.96
N HIS A 131 -3.45 1.77 11.91
CA HIS A 131 -2.55 1.87 13.07
C HIS A 131 -1.17 1.31 12.71
N PHE A 132 -0.22 2.21 12.42
CA PHE A 132 1.18 1.83 12.15
C PHE A 132 1.97 1.69 13.44
N PRO A 133 2.87 0.69 13.55
CA PRO A 133 3.71 0.53 14.74
C PRO A 133 4.48 1.79 15.09
N ALA A 134 4.43 2.19 16.36
CA ALA A 134 5.15 3.33 16.92
C ALA A 134 4.77 4.72 16.35
N ILE A 135 3.62 4.88 15.69
CA ILE A 135 3.21 6.16 15.09
C ILE A 135 3.04 7.25 16.16
N GLU A 136 2.49 6.93 17.34
CA GLU A 136 2.34 7.87 18.45
C GLU A 136 3.69 8.33 19.00
N LYS A 137 4.69 7.43 19.03
CA LYS A 137 6.06 7.78 19.44
C LYS A 137 6.74 8.71 18.44
N GLN A 138 6.40 8.58 17.15
CA GLN A 138 7.01 9.39 16.10
C GLN A 138 6.33 10.77 15.97
N PHE A 139 5.02 10.84 16.10
CA PHE A 139 4.23 12.03 15.78
C PHE A 139 3.48 12.64 16.97
N GLY A 140 3.23 11.87 18.03
CA GLY A 140 2.34 12.28 19.13
C GLY A 140 2.75 13.57 19.84
N ASP A 141 4.06 13.84 19.96
CA ASP A 141 4.58 15.03 20.64
C ASP A 141 4.86 16.21 19.69
N ILE A 142 4.75 16.02 18.37
CA ILE A 142 5.15 17.05 17.40
C ILE A 142 4.00 17.63 16.58
N CYS A 143 2.84 16.98 16.54
CA CYS A 143 1.67 17.42 15.78
C CYS A 143 0.37 17.06 16.50
N GLU A 144 -0.77 17.60 16.03
CA GLU A 144 -2.11 17.18 16.45
C GLU A 144 -2.47 15.89 15.70
N LEU A 145 -2.13 14.73 16.33
CA LEU A 145 -2.26 13.41 15.72
C LEU A 145 -3.65 12.81 15.94
N SER A 146 -4.28 12.36 14.86
CA SER A 146 -5.50 11.54 14.85
C SER A 146 -5.23 10.21 14.14
N VAL A 147 -5.23 9.08 14.87
CA VAL A 147 -5.14 7.74 14.29
C VAL A 147 -6.54 7.19 14.10
N LEU A 148 -6.87 6.73 12.89
CA LEU A 148 -8.18 6.18 12.53
C LEU A 148 -8.01 4.72 12.09
N GLU A 149 -8.66 3.80 12.82
CA GLU A 149 -8.47 2.37 12.62
C GLU A 149 -9.81 1.63 12.64
N ARG A 150 -9.95 0.58 11.82
CA ARG A 150 -11.16 -0.26 11.78
C ARG A 150 -11.33 -1.09 13.04
N ASN A 151 -10.22 -1.61 13.59
CA ASN A 151 -10.16 -2.31 14.86
C ASN A 151 -9.37 -1.45 15.85
N PRO A 152 -9.95 -0.36 16.40
CA PRO A 152 -9.22 0.67 17.11
C PRO A 152 -8.62 0.14 18.42
N SER A 153 -7.38 0.52 18.65
CA SER A 153 -6.70 0.40 19.96
C SER A 153 -7.07 1.57 20.87
N LYS A 154 -6.58 1.55 22.11
CA LYS A 154 -6.80 2.67 23.05
C LYS A 154 -6.15 3.94 22.50
N GLY A 155 -6.96 4.96 22.23
CA GLY A 155 -6.52 6.26 21.69
C GLY A 155 -6.87 6.45 20.22
N ASP A 156 -7.14 5.37 19.49
CA ASP A 156 -7.56 5.46 18.09
C ASP A 156 -9.02 5.89 17.97
N TYR A 157 -9.33 6.58 16.89
CA TYR A 157 -10.70 6.80 16.44
C TYR A 157 -11.16 5.61 15.59
N PRO A 158 -12.46 5.21 15.64
CA PRO A 158 -12.99 4.25 14.70
C PRO A 158 -12.99 4.80 13.26
N ASP A 159 -12.92 3.92 12.26
CA ASP A 159 -12.85 4.31 10.84
C ASP A 159 -14.00 5.22 10.38
N SER A 160 -15.18 5.13 11.02
CA SER A 160 -16.30 6.03 10.76
C SER A 160 -16.03 7.51 11.08
N ALA A 161 -15.06 7.79 11.95
CA ALA A 161 -14.65 9.16 12.28
C ALA A 161 -13.94 9.87 11.11
N CYS A 162 -13.53 9.14 10.06
CA CYS A 162 -12.92 9.73 8.86
C CYS A 162 -13.78 10.85 8.26
N GLU A 163 -15.12 10.69 8.24
CA GLU A 163 -16.05 11.69 7.69
C GLU A 163 -16.00 13.04 8.41
N TYR A 164 -15.59 13.04 9.67
CA TYR A 164 -15.55 14.23 10.52
C TYR A 164 -14.15 14.81 10.64
N ILE A 165 -13.12 13.97 10.64
CA ILE A 165 -11.73 14.38 10.94
C ILE A 165 -11.00 14.80 9.67
N LEU A 166 -11.08 14.03 8.56
CA LEU A 166 -10.26 14.25 7.37
C LEU A 166 -10.46 15.61 6.69
N PRO A 167 -11.66 16.23 6.68
CA PRO A 167 -11.84 17.55 6.07
C PRO A 167 -11.02 18.67 6.69
N GLU A 168 -10.53 18.50 7.93
CA GLU A 168 -9.81 19.53 8.67
C GLU A 168 -8.28 19.28 8.74
N GLN A 169 -7.77 18.24 8.11
CA GLN A 169 -6.37 17.86 8.23
C GLN A 169 -5.46 18.60 7.25
N ASP A 170 -4.23 18.87 7.68
CA ASP A 170 -3.16 19.41 6.83
C ASP A 170 -2.38 18.30 6.12
N PHE A 171 -2.18 17.16 6.82
CA PHE A 171 -1.47 15.98 6.32
C PHE A 171 -2.27 14.71 6.59
N ILE A 172 -2.33 13.83 5.61
CA ILE A 172 -3.07 12.57 5.73
C ILE A 172 -2.22 11.42 5.20
N PHE A 173 -1.93 10.47 6.08
CA PHE A 173 -1.25 9.23 5.74
C PHE A 173 -2.27 8.10 5.64
N ILE A 174 -2.29 7.37 4.53
CA ILE A 174 -3.29 6.34 4.26
C ILE A 174 -2.61 5.01 3.98
N THR A 175 -2.98 3.97 4.74
CA THR A 175 -2.49 2.62 4.49
C THR A 175 -2.91 2.09 3.12
N GLY A 176 -2.01 1.40 2.43
CA GLY A 176 -2.31 0.70 1.17
C GLY A 176 -3.43 -0.36 1.28
N MET A 177 -3.80 -0.79 2.49
CA MET A 177 -4.94 -1.69 2.70
C MET A 177 -6.27 -1.10 2.22
N THR A 178 -6.37 0.23 2.13
CA THR A 178 -7.57 0.96 1.68
C THR A 178 -7.94 0.68 0.22
N PHE A 179 -6.99 0.25 -0.60
CA PHE A 179 -7.29 -0.31 -1.93
C PHE A 179 -8.07 -1.62 -1.82
N THR A 180 -7.56 -2.55 -1.01
CA THR A 180 -8.12 -3.89 -0.86
C THR A 180 -9.51 -3.88 -0.25
N ASN A 181 -9.74 -3.06 0.79
CA ASN A 181 -11.03 -2.94 1.46
C ASN A 181 -11.99 -1.91 0.82
N LYS A 182 -11.58 -1.27 -0.29
CA LYS A 182 -12.37 -0.31 -1.09
C LYS A 182 -12.72 1.01 -0.40
N THR A 183 -12.08 1.37 0.68
CA THR A 183 -12.36 2.65 1.36
C THR A 183 -11.65 3.84 0.71
N LEU A 184 -10.50 3.62 0.02
CA LEU A 184 -9.71 4.69 -0.57
C LEU A 184 -10.50 5.69 -1.43
N PRO A 185 -11.38 5.27 -2.37
CA PRO A 185 -12.12 6.24 -3.19
C PRO A 185 -13.00 7.20 -2.39
N ARG A 186 -13.58 6.72 -1.27
CA ARG A 186 -14.38 7.59 -0.40
C ARG A 186 -13.50 8.53 0.41
N LEU A 187 -12.40 8.01 0.95
CA LEU A 187 -11.45 8.83 1.71
C LEU A 187 -10.96 10.02 0.87
N LEU A 188 -10.54 9.78 -0.38
CA LEU A 188 -10.07 10.84 -1.29
C LEU A 188 -11.14 11.89 -1.63
N GLN A 189 -12.43 11.55 -1.53
CA GLN A 189 -13.52 12.52 -1.75
C GLN A 189 -13.76 13.48 -0.57
N ILE A 190 -13.48 13.02 0.66
CA ILE A 190 -13.75 13.79 1.89
C ILE A 190 -12.54 14.54 2.42
N ILE A 191 -11.37 14.27 1.89
CA ILE A 191 -10.11 14.94 2.26
C ILE A 191 -10.15 16.41 1.85
N ASN A 192 -9.59 17.27 2.70
CA ASN A 192 -9.32 18.67 2.35
C ASN A 192 -8.43 18.74 1.10
N LYS A 193 -8.87 19.50 0.10
CA LYS A 193 -8.16 19.64 -1.19
C LYS A 193 -6.75 20.25 -1.07
N ASN A 194 -6.47 20.93 0.04
CA ASN A 194 -5.16 21.52 0.31
C ASN A 194 -4.27 20.64 1.17
N ALA A 195 -4.76 19.48 1.64
CA ALA A 195 -3.98 18.56 2.44
C ALA A 195 -2.91 17.85 1.60
N GLU A 196 -1.75 17.61 2.19
CA GLU A 196 -0.78 16.66 1.65
C GLU A 196 -1.24 15.22 1.96
N VAL A 197 -1.32 14.39 0.93
CA VAL A 197 -1.82 13.00 1.04
C VAL A 197 -0.73 12.02 0.65
N SER A 198 -0.29 11.20 1.61
CA SER A 198 0.68 10.14 1.38
C SER A 198 0.04 8.76 1.51
N LEU A 199 0.19 7.91 0.50
CA LEU A 199 -0.13 6.48 0.62
C LEU A 199 1.09 5.75 1.17
N VAL A 200 0.90 4.92 2.20
CA VAL A 200 2.02 4.30 2.93
C VAL A 200 1.83 2.79 3.09
N GLY A 201 2.90 2.06 2.90
CA GLY A 201 3.03 0.64 3.24
C GLY A 201 3.24 -0.29 2.04
N PRO A 202 3.60 -1.56 2.29
CA PRO A 202 3.95 -2.50 1.24
C PRO A 202 2.86 -2.80 0.21
N SER A 203 1.59 -2.52 0.53
CA SER A 203 0.47 -2.69 -0.41
C SER A 203 0.27 -1.50 -1.36
N VAL A 204 1.07 -0.44 -1.28
CA VAL A 204 0.92 0.76 -2.12
C VAL A 204 1.57 0.53 -3.49
N PRO A 205 0.83 0.72 -4.61
CA PRO A 205 1.41 0.71 -5.94
C PRO A 205 2.14 2.03 -6.23
N LEU A 206 3.35 1.95 -6.74
CA LEU A 206 4.16 3.10 -7.15
C LEU A 206 3.75 3.57 -8.56
N ALA A 207 2.48 3.87 -8.73
CA ALA A 207 1.84 4.19 -9.99
C ALA A 207 1.56 5.70 -10.10
N PRO A 208 2.23 6.44 -11.03
CA PRO A 208 2.06 7.90 -11.15
C PRO A 208 0.62 8.35 -11.40
N VAL A 209 -0.21 7.52 -12.03
CA VAL A 209 -1.64 7.83 -12.26
C VAL A 209 -2.40 8.14 -10.96
N LEU A 210 -1.93 7.69 -9.82
CA LEU A 210 -2.53 7.99 -8.52
C LEU A 210 -2.42 9.47 -8.13
N PHE A 211 -1.46 10.19 -8.68
CA PHE A 211 -1.33 11.64 -8.46
C PHE A 211 -2.49 12.45 -9.06
N ASP A 212 -3.19 11.91 -10.06
CA ASP A 212 -4.38 12.54 -10.66
C ASP A 212 -5.59 12.49 -9.71
N TYR A 213 -5.52 11.64 -8.68
CA TYR A 213 -6.55 11.50 -7.63
C TYR A 213 -6.28 12.36 -6.38
N GLY A 214 -5.35 13.31 -6.45
CA GLY A 214 -5.04 14.23 -5.35
C GLY A 214 -4.02 13.70 -4.34
N ILE A 215 -3.41 12.55 -4.61
CA ILE A 215 -2.31 12.01 -3.81
C ILE A 215 -1.04 12.78 -4.13
N THR A 216 -0.21 13.08 -3.13
CA THR A 216 1.03 13.86 -3.27
C THR A 216 2.28 13.02 -3.10
N ASN A 217 2.18 11.86 -2.43
CA ASN A 217 3.30 10.94 -2.23
C ASN A 217 2.82 9.49 -2.21
N LEU A 218 3.66 8.60 -2.76
CA LEU A 218 3.51 7.14 -2.71
C LEU A 218 4.72 6.56 -2.01
N SER A 219 4.54 5.94 -0.86
CA SER A 219 5.58 5.19 -0.14
C SER A 219 5.23 3.71 -0.20
N GLY A 220 5.90 3.00 -1.10
CA GLY A 220 5.62 1.60 -1.45
C GLY A 220 6.84 0.69 -1.25
N TYR A 221 6.62 -0.59 -1.38
CA TYR A 221 7.64 -1.63 -1.18
C TYR A 221 8.07 -2.24 -2.52
N ILE A 222 9.37 -2.35 -2.71
CA ILE A 222 9.98 -3.04 -3.85
C ILE A 222 10.61 -4.33 -3.38
N VAL A 223 10.24 -5.45 -4.00
CA VAL A 223 10.86 -6.75 -3.78
C VAL A 223 12.25 -6.75 -4.44
N THR A 224 13.30 -7.05 -3.66
CA THR A 224 14.68 -7.17 -4.16
C THR A 224 15.22 -8.59 -4.12
N LYS A 225 14.62 -9.46 -3.28
CA LYS A 225 14.98 -10.87 -3.09
C LYS A 225 13.69 -11.72 -3.16
N PRO A 226 13.18 -12.04 -4.38
CA PRO A 226 11.88 -12.72 -4.55
C PRO A 226 11.78 -14.06 -3.81
N ASP A 227 12.85 -14.88 -3.84
CA ASP A 227 12.86 -16.17 -3.16
C ASP A 227 12.79 -16.03 -1.63
N LYS A 228 13.41 -14.98 -1.07
CA LYS A 228 13.32 -14.68 0.36
C LYS A 228 11.90 -14.25 0.75
N VAL A 229 11.24 -13.44 -0.09
CA VAL A 229 9.84 -13.07 0.10
C VAL A 229 8.95 -14.32 0.07
N ASP A 230 9.15 -15.23 -0.87
CA ASP A 230 8.41 -16.49 -0.94
C ASP A 230 8.57 -17.32 0.34
N GLU A 231 9.80 -17.47 0.82
CA GLU A 231 10.09 -18.18 2.07
C GLU A 231 9.35 -17.55 3.25
N ILE A 232 9.45 -16.23 3.41
CA ILE A 232 8.80 -15.47 4.48
C ILE A 232 7.28 -15.67 4.45
N ILE A 233 6.66 -15.58 3.28
CA ILE A 233 5.21 -15.71 3.13
C ILE A 233 4.76 -17.14 3.47
N ARG A 234 5.48 -18.16 2.99
CA ARG A 234 5.17 -19.59 3.26
C ARG A 234 5.31 -19.94 4.75
N CYS A 235 6.27 -19.32 5.44
CA CYS A 235 6.45 -19.48 6.89
C CYS A 235 5.47 -18.65 7.73
N GLY A 236 4.59 -17.84 7.10
CA GLY A 236 3.67 -16.95 7.82
C GLY A 236 4.37 -15.76 8.50
N GLY A 237 5.55 -15.35 8.00
CA GLY A 237 6.28 -14.20 8.50
C GLY A 237 5.51 -12.89 8.29
N GLN A 238 5.43 -12.05 9.32
CA GLN A 238 4.76 -10.76 9.26
C GLN A 238 5.76 -9.60 9.16
N PHE A 239 6.67 -9.51 10.12
CA PHE A 239 7.59 -8.38 10.25
C PHE A 239 8.88 -8.55 9.47
N THR A 240 9.22 -9.77 9.06
CA THR A 240 10.44 -10.08 8.31
C THR A 240 10.32 -9.81 6.80
N LEU A 241 9.17 -9.29 6.32
CA LEU A 241 8.99 -8.97 4.89
C LEU A 241 10.13 -8.07 4.36
N PHE A 242 10.59 -7.13 5.19
CA PHE A 242 11.62 -6.15 4.82
C PHE A 242 13.01 -6.76 4.60
N ASP A 243 13.25 -8.02 5.01
CA ASP A 243 14.47 -8.77 4.65
C ASP A 243 14.53 -9.14 3.16
N GLY A 244 13.38 -9.13 2.49
CA GLY A 244 13.21 -9.48 1.07
C GLY A 244 13.10 -8.30 0.12
N GLY A 245 13.12 -7.05 0.63
CA GLY A 245 12.98 -5.85 -0.18
C GLY A 245 13.13 -4.56 0.63
N LYS A 246 12.72 -3.45 0.05
CA LYS A 246 12.88 -2.13 0.67
C LYS A 246 11.71 -1.19 0.35
N MET A 247 11.47 -0.26 1.26
CA MET A 247 10.56 0.86 1.01
C MET A 247 11.24 1.92 0.15
N VAL A 248 10.47 2.52 -0.74
CA VAL A 248 10.87 3.65 -1.58
C VAL A 248 9.73 4.65 -1.66
N SER A 249 10.07 5.91 -1.93
CA SER A 249 9.08 6.98 -2.08
C SER A 249 9.10 7.56 -3.49
N LEU A 250 7.92 7.95 -3.96
CA LEU A 250 7.70 8.67 -5.20
C LEU A 250 6.85 9.91 -4.89
N ASP A 251 7.42 11.10 -5.05
CA ASP A 251 6.71 12.36 -4.86
C ASP A 251 6.08 12.83 -6.17
N LYS A 252 4.92 13.48 -6.07
CA LYS A 252 4.32 14.25 -7.16
C LYS A 252 5.23 15.46 -7.44
N ILE A 253 5.58 15.67 -8.71
CA ILE A 253 6.31 16.85 -9.21
C ILE A 253 5.34 17.81 -9.87
#